data_1b641aa70b461a926e28c562ef06344a
#
_entry.id   1b641aa70b461a926e28c562ef06344a
#
_cell.length_a   1.000
_cell.length_b   1.000
_cell.length_c   1.000
_cell.angle_alpha   90.00
_cell.angle_beta   90.00
_cell.angle_gamma   90.00
#
_symmetry.space_group_name_H-M   'P 1'
#
loop_
_entity.id
_entity.type
_entity.pdbx_description
1 polymer ?
#
loop_
_entity_poly.entity_id
_entity_poly.type
_entity_poly.pdbx_seq_one_letter_code
_entity_poly.pdbx_strand_id
1 'polypeptide(L)'
;HQRRSNPRYQFALNRLMREAKICGRLTAAQAQWNRAAAPDFGWPKTAEIPADVLKKYGYADMHQFRNWRWFKALGGGPLSDLGAHQIDIFNWWFGVHPTAVMAAGGADYYPNHEWFDNAMVVYEYPLPTGIVRAFYQVQTTTSAGGGYFEYFMGDQGSLKMSEQPRLCVIYREASAPSWDDLISKNYIRAQQPAYGAPEADATKVDARETPPVATFEIPVSFNKKIHQPHLENFFDSIRGKAKLNCPADEAFGSEYAILKANEAVGARRMLELNPQEFIA
;
A
#
# COMPACT_ATOMS: atom_id res chain seq x y z
N HIS A 1 -5.66 -4.42 9.27
CA HIS A 1 -5.52 -3.74 7.96
C HIS A 1 -6.75 -3.97 7.08
N GLN A 2 -7.47 -2.89 6.75
CA GLN A 2 -8.80 -2.96 6.12
C GLN A 2 -8.79 -3.57 4.70
N ARG A 3 -7.69 -3.43 3.95
CA ARG A 3 -7.60 -3.92 2.57
C ARG A 3 -7.62 -5.43 2.47
N ARG A 4 -7.19 -6.14 3.52
CA ARG A 4 -7.30 -7.60 3.60
C ARG A 4 -8.75 -8.10 3.60
N SER A 5 -9.72 -7.24 3.95
CA SER A 5 -11.16 -7.54 3.87
C SER A 5 -11.82 -7.00 2.59
N ASN A 6 -11.08 -6.27 1.74
CA ASN A 6 -11.63 -5.72 0.50
C ASN A 6 -11.76 -6.83 -0.56
N PRO A 7 -12.97 -7.11 -1.10
CA PRO A 7 -13.18 -8.23 -2.04
C PRO A 7 -12.38 -8.08 -3.35
N ARG A 8 -12.09 -6.85 -3.80
CA ARG A 8 -11.25 -6.63 -4.99
C ARG A 8 -9.79 -7.02 -4.73
N TYR A 9 -9.24 -6.68 -3.55
CA TYR A 9 -7.88 -7.10 -3.17
C TYR A 9 -7.78 -8.61 -2.97
N GLN A 10 -8.79 -9.23 -2.34
CA GLN A 10 -8.85 -10.68 -2.18
C GLN A 10 -8.95 -11.40 -3.53
N PHE A 11 -9.77 -10.90 -4.44
CA PHE A 11 -9.88 -11.45 -5.80
C PHE A 11 -8.54 -11.31 -6.54
N ALA A 12 -7.95 -10.13 -6.52
CA ALA A 12 -6.69 -9.87 -7.20
C ALA A 12 -5.56 -10.78 -6.68
N LEU A 13 -5.44 -10.93 -5.36
CA LEU A 13 -4.45 -11.83 -4.78
C LEU A 13 -4.71 -13.29 -5.16
N ASN A 14 -5.92 -13.79 -4.95
CA ASN A 14 -6.19 -15.22 -5.08
C ASN A 14 -6.31 -15.66 -6.53
N ARG A 15 -7.04 -14.90 -7.37
CA ARG A 15 -7.30 -15.27 -8.77
C ARG A 15 -6.21 -14.80 -9.72
N LEU A 16 -5.73 -13.55 -9.56
CA LEU A 16 -4.78 -12.97 -10.51
C LEU A 16 -3.34 -13.31 -10.18
N MET A 17 -2.93 -13.09 -8.91
CA MET A 17 -1.53 -13.26 -8.53
C MET A 17 -1.16 -14.74 -8.26
N ARG A 18 -2.00 -15.46 -7.50
CA ARG A 18 -1.68 -16.83 -7.07
C ARG A 18 -2.08 -17.89 -8.09
N GLU A 19 -3.31 -17.83 -8.62
CA GLU A 19 -3.84 -18.83 -9.54
C GLU A 19 -3.39 -18.57 -10.98
N ALA A 20 -3.70 -17.41 -11.53
CA ALA A 20 -3.37 -17.05 -12.92
C ALA A 20 -1.91 -16.63 -13.09
N LYS A 21 -1.23 -16.21 -12.02
CA LYS A 21 0.17 -15.73 -12.01
C LYS A 21 0.43 -14.68 -13.10
N ILE A 22 -0.50 -13.71 -13.23
CA ILE A 22 -0.49 -12.73 -14.33
C ILE A 22 0.81 -11.93 -14.45
N CYS A 23 1.52 -11.74 -13.35
CA CYS A 23 2.81 -11.04 -13.35
C CYS A 23 3.97 -11.94 -13.82
N GLY A 24 3.78 -13.28 -13.93
CA GLY A 24 4.90 -14.18 -14.16
C GLY A 24 5.90 -14.12 -12.99
N ARG A 25 7.20 -13.91 -13.29
CA ARG A 25 8.23 -13.67 -12.30
C ARG A 25 8.13 -12.22 -11.83
N LEU A 26 7.81 -12.00 -10.56
CA LEU A 26 7.84 -10.68 -9.95
C LEU A 26 9.26 -10.11 -9.92
N THR A 27 9.42 -8.87 -10.33
CA THR A 27 10.71 -8.17 -10.43
C THR A 27 10.79 -6.96 -9.53
N ALA A 28 9.67 -6.22 -9.37
CA ALA A 28 9.59 -5.04 -8.53
C ALA A 28 8.17 -4.82 -8.00
N ALA A 29 8.05 -4.00 -6.96
CA ALA A 29 6.79 -3.41 -6.56
C ALA A 29 6.98 -1.93 -6.24
N GLN A 30 5.90 -1.17 -6.40
CA GLN A 30 5.85 0.23 -6.04
C GLN A 30 4.54 0.54 -5.33
N ALA A 31 4.58 1.41 -4.33
CA ALA A 31 3.36 1.95 -3.76
C ALA A 31 3.58 3.39 -3.31
N GLN A 32 2.47 4.10 -3.13
CA GLN A 32 2.53 5.46 -2.62
C GLN A 32 1.27 5.83 -1.84
N TRP A 33 1.41 6.88 -1.03
CA TRP A 33 0.29 7.68 -0.60
C TRP A 33 0.69 9.16 -0.59
N ASN A 34 0.14 9.91 -1.54
CA ASN A 34 0.31 11.34 -1.63
C ASN A 34 -0.96 12.04 -1.14
N ARG A 35 -0.80 13.01 -0.26
CA ARG A 35 -1.87 13.80 0.36
C ARG A 35 -1.53 15.28 0.25
N ALA A 36 -2.50 16.12 -0.09
CA ALA A 36 -2.32 17.56 -0.12
C ALA A 36 -1.89 18.11 1.25
N ALA A 37 -1.17 19.20 1.24
CA ALA A 37 -0.90 19.96 2.44
C ALA A 37 -2.21 20.37 3.12
N ALA A 38 -2.25 20.24 4.42
CA ALA A 38 -3.39 20.60 5.24
C ALA A 38 -2.94 21.28 6.53
N PRO A 39 -3.69 22.26 7.03
CA PRO A 39 -3.43 22.83 8.35
C PRO A 39 -3.68 21.77 9.45
N ASP A 40 -3.10 22.00 10.60
CA ASP A 40 -3.41 21.23 11.79
C ASP A 40 -4.89 21.31 12.15
N PHE A 41 -5.41 20.24 12.73
CA PHE A 41 -6.81 20.18 13.14
C PHE A 41 -7.07 21.10 14.33
N GLY A 42 -8.03 22.01 14.16
CA GLY A 42 -8.63 22.73 15.25
C GLY A 42 -9.75 21.94 15.95
N TRP A 43 -10.43 22.59 16.87
CA TRP A 43 -11.59 22.05 17.58
C TRP A 43 -12.60 23.15 17.92
N PRO A 44 -13.90 22.84 17.99
CA PRO A 44 -14.88 23.79 18.48
C PRO A 44 -14.74 23.96 20.01
N LYS A 45 -14.95 25.15 20.52
CA LYS A 45 -14.86 25.44 21.97
C LYS A 45 -15.72 24.51 22.83
N THR A 46 -16.86 24.07 22.31
CA THR A 46 -17.76 23.12 22.98
C THR A 46 -17.17 21.70 23.14
N ALA A 47 -16.10 21.37 22.43
CA ALA A 47 -15.39 20.11 22.52
C ALA A 47 -14.02 20.25 23.20
N GLU A 48 -13.76 21.39 23.86
CA GLU A 48 -12.52 21.60 24.60
C GLU A 48 -12.45 20.70 25.83
N ILE A 49 -11.35 19.97 25.98
CA ILE A 49 -11.08 19.11 27.12
C ILE A 49 -10.27 19.91 28.15
N PRO A 50 -10.64 19.90 29.45
CA PRO A 50 -9.89 20.57 30.50
C PRO A 50 -8.42 20.13 30.53
N ALA A 51 -7.52 21.08 30.79
CA ALA A 51 -6.06 20.87 30.77
C ALA A 51 -5.58 19.80 31.76
N ASP A 52 -6.21 19.71 32.92
CA ASP A 52 -5.91 18.66 33.90
C ASP A 52 -6.29 17.26 33.41
N VAL A 53 -7.40 17.15 32.69
CA VAL A 53 -7.84 15.89 32.05
C VAL A 53 -6.87 15.49 30.92
N LEU A 54 -6.48 16.42 30.05
CA LEU A 54 -5.49 16.17 29.01
C LEU A 54 -4.18 15.66 29.59
N LYS A 55 -3.67 16.36 30.61
CA LYS A 55 -2.44 15.98 31.30
C LYS A 55 -2.52 14.60 31.96
N LYS A 56 -3.67 14.24 32.54
CA LYS A 56 -3.91 12.90 33.11
C LYS A 56 -3.73 11.79 32.08
N TYR A 57 -4.07 12.05 30.82
CA TYR A 57 -3.96 11.08 29.71
C TYR A 57 -2.69 11.27 28.85
N GLY A 58 -1.74 12.10 29.30
CA GLY A 58 -0.42 12.24 28.66
C GLY A 58 -0.34 13.24 27.54
N TYR A 59 -1.37 14.08 27.35
CA TYR A 59 -1.36 15.15 26.35
C TYR A 59 -0.96 16.49 26.97
N ALA A 60 -0.12 17.26 26.27
CA ALA A 60 0.28 18.59 26.72
C ALA A 60 -0.88 19.60 26.66
N ASP A 61 -1.66 19.54 25.58
CA ASP A 61 -2.76 20.45 25.27
C ASP A 61 -3.72 19.88 24.23
N MET A 62 -4.76 20.64 23.89
CA MET A 62 -5.73 20.28 22.83
C MET A 62 -5.12 20.19 21.45
N HIS A 63 -4.11 20.98 21.13
CA HIS A 63 -3.43 20.90 19.84
C HIS A 63 -2.72 19.56 19.70
N GLN A 64 -1.97 19.14 20.68
CA GLN A 64 -1.32 17.83 20.68
C GLN A 64 -2.34 16.68 20.64
N PHE A 65 -3.42 16.78 21.41
CA PHE A 65 -4.51 15.79 21.40
C PHE A 65 -5.16 15.64 20.02
N ARG A 66 -5.44 16.74 19.33
CA ARG A 66 -6.06 16.74 18.00
C ARG A 66 -5.12 16.28 16.89
N ASN A 67 -3.83 16.59 17.06
CA ASN A 67 -2.79 16.36 16.06
C ASN A 67 -1.76 15.31 16.49
N TRP A 68 -2.14 14.38 17.36
CA TRP A 68 -1.29 13.36 18.01
C TRP A 68 -0.36 12.62 17.03
N ARG A 69 -0.80 12.42 15.78
CA ARG A 69 -0.05 11.70 14.75
C ARG A 69 1.26 12.35 14.33
N TRP A 70 1.42 13.64 14.65
CA TRP A 70 2.64 14.39 14.31
C TRP A 70 3.67 14.41 15.44
N PHE A 71 3.34 13.83 16.60
CA PHE A 71 4.19 13.78 17.77
C PHE A 71 4.77 12.40 17.97
N LYS A 72 6.11 12.28 18.09
CA LYS A 72 6.83 11.00 18.17
C LYS A 72 6.43 10.15 19.36
N ALA A 73 6.09 10.80 20.47
CA ALA A 73 5.63 10.12 21.68
C ALA A 73 4.21 9.51 21.56
N LEU A 74 3.42 9.88 20.53
CA LEU A 74 2.01 9.56 20.43
C LEU A 74 1.65 8.76 19.16
N GLY A 75 2.46 8.84 18.11
CA GLY A 75 2.19 8.19 16.84
C GLY A 75 3.45 7.77 16.09
N GLY A 76 3.29 6.90 15.09
CA GLY A 76 4.38 6.38 14.26
C GLY A 76 4.65 7.18 12.98
N GLY A 77 4.11 8.39 12.86
CA GLY A 77 4.30 9.27 11.71
C GLY A 77 3.58 8.81 10.43
N PRO A 78 3.86 9.46 9.30
CA PRO A 78 3.19 9.17 8.02
C PRO A 78 3.39 7.75 7.50
N LEU A 79 4.51 7.09 7.81
CA LEU A 79 4.71 5.69 7.43
C LEU A 79 3.73 4.78 8.17
N SER A 80 3.47 5.02 9.45
CA SER A 80 2.50 4.24 10.23
C SER A 80 1.05 4.65 9.92
N ASP A 81 0.76 5.95 9.79
CA ASP A 81 -0.61 6.45 9.52
C ASP A 81 -1.09 6.10 8.10
N LEU A 82 -0.23 6.23 7.10
CA LEU A 82 -0.56 6.05 5.69
C LEU A 82 0.12 4.81 5.10
N GLY A 83 1.40 4.65 5.31
CA GLY A 83 2.21 3.58 4.74
C GLY A 83 1.79 2.18 5.19
N ALA A 84 1.24 2.06 6.38
CA ALA A 84 0.74 0.79 6.90
C ALA A 84 -0.21 0.07 5.94
N HIS A 85 -1.00 0.81 5.20
CA HIS A 85 -1.92 0.24 4.22
C HIS A 85 -1.22 -0.45 3.06
N GLN A 86 -0.14 0.16 2.53
CA GLN A 86 0.57 -0.34 1.35
C GLN A 86 1.63 -1.39 1.72
N ILE A 87 2.35 -1.16 2.82
CA ILE A 87 3.40 -2.06 3.29
C ILE A 87 2.78 -3.40 3.72
N ASP A 88 1.59 -3.36 4.36
CA ASP A 88 0.82 -4.56 4.62
C ASP A 88 0.46 -5.34 3.34
N ILE A 89 0.10 -4.65 2.26
CA ILE A 89 -0.18 -5.30 0.97
C ILE A 89 1.08 -5.95 0.40
N PHE A 90 2.25 -5.34 0.51
CA PHE A 90 3.51 -5.99 0.12
C PHE A 90 3.73 -7.29 0.89
N ASN A 91 3.68 -7.24 2.22
CA ASN A 91 3.86 -8.44 3.07
C ASN A 91 2.83 -9.53 2.76
N TRP A 92 1.56 -9.16 2.66
CA TRP A 92 0.47 -10.10 2.41
C TRP A 92 0.55 -10.75 1.02
N TRP A 93 0.90 -9.98 -0.02
CA TRP A 93 0.89 -10.46 -1.40
C TRP A 93 2.17 -11.22 -1.75
N PHE A 94 3.32 -10.81 -1.23
CA PHE A 94 4.56 -11.58 -1.36
C PHE A 94 4.52 -12.84 -0.47
N GLY A 95 3.76 -12.82 0.63
CA GLY A 95 3.68 -13.94 1.58
C GLY A 95 4.95 -14.17 2.39
N VAL A 96 5.85 -13.17 2.40
CA VAL A 96 7.11 -13.15 3.16
C VAL A 96 7.34 -11.75 3.71
N HIS A 97 8.17 -11.63 4.73
CA HIS A 97 8.62 -10.34 5.26
C HIS A 97 9.91 -9.87 4.58
N PRO A 98 10.19 -8.57 4.57
CA PRO A 98 11.43 -8.04 3.99
C PRO A 98 12.63 -8.42 4.86
N THR A 99 13.80 -8.58 4.24
CA THR A 99 15.07 -8.86 4.90
C THR A 99 15.95 -7.62 5.04
N ALA A 100 15.63 -6.54 4.35
CA ALA A 100 16.34 -5.27 4.49
C ALA A 100 15.40 -4.10 4.17
N VAL A 101 15.73 -2.95 4.75
CA VAL A 101 15.06 -1.67 4.47
C VAL A 101 16.04 -0.52 4.42
N MET A 102 15.86 0.37 3.45
CA MET A 102 16.55 1.65 3.33
C MET A 102 15.51 2.75 3.16
N ALA A 103 15.72 3.90 3.81
CA ALA A 103 14.79 5.01 3.69
C ALA A 103 15.50 6.37 3.77
N ALA A 104 14.88 7.36 3.12
CA ALA A 104 15.21 8.78 3.25
C ALA A 104 13.92 9.58 3.42
N GLY A 105 13.97 10.64 4.21
CA GLY A 105 12.83 11.51 4.48
C GLY A 105 13.23 12.68 5.36
N GLY A 106 12.35 13.66 5.49
CA GLY A 106 12.60 14.86 6.27
C GLY A 106 11.33 15.54 6.76
N ALA A 107 11.48 16.41 7.75
CA ALA A 107 10.47 17.34 8.26
C ALA A 107 10.81 18.73 7.71
N ASP A 108 10.51 18.96 6.43
CA ASP A 108 11.02 20.10 5.69
C ASP A 108 9.92 21.15 5.42
N TYR A 109 8.67 20.76 5.51
CA TYR A 109 7.53 21.61 5.18
C TYR A 109 6.76 22.10 6.42
N TYR A 110 6.48 21.21 7.39
CA TYR A 110 5.72 21.56 8.60
C TYR A 110 6.64 21.85 9.78
N PRO A 111 6.82 23.11 10.17
CA PRO A 111 7.82 23.49 11.20
C PRO A 111 7.47 22.97 12.61
N ASN A 112 6.20 22.65 12.86
CA ASN A 112 5.70 22.24 14.18
C ASN A 112 5.47 20.73 14.30
N HIS A 113 5.80 19.93 13.26
CA HIS A 113 5.68 18.48 13.30
C HIS A 113 7.01 17.86 13.72
N GLU A 114 6.96 16.86 14.60
CA GLU A 114 8.15 16.10 15.00
C GLU A 114 8.48 14.98 14.00
N TRP A 115 7.43 14.45 13.31
CA TRP A 115 7.59 13.47 12.26
C TRP A 115 7.85 14.14 10.92
N PHE A 116 8.53 13.40 10.05
CA PHE A 116 8.77 13.82 8.68
C PHE A 116 7.45 13.97 7.88
N ASP A 117 7.46 14.85 6.91
CA ASP A 117 6.32 15.12 6.01
C ASP A 117 6.45 14.40 4.66
N ASN A 118 7.61 13.83 4.41
CA ASN A 118 7.90 13.00 3.24
C ASN A 118 8.85 11.86 3.61
N ALA A 119 8.67 10.69 2.97
CA ALA A 119 9.62 9.59 3.05
C ALA A 119 9.56 8.72 1.79
N MET A 120 10.73 8.23 1.38
CA MET A 120 10.93 7.23 0.33
C MET A 120 11.63 6.03 0.94
N VAL A 121 11.03 4.86 0.76
CA VAL A 121 11.47 3.61 1.39
C VAL A 121 11.68 2.56 0.33
N VAL A 122 12.75 1.78 0.46
CA VAL A 122 13.00 0.58 -0.36
C VAL A 122 13.15 -0.61 0.58
N TYR A 123 12.31 -1.62 0.37
CA TYR A 123 12.41 -2.92 1.03
C TYR A 123 12.97 -3.97 0.09
N GLU A 124 13.70 -4.95 0.61
CA GLU A 124 14.11 -6.16 -0.09
C GLU A 124 13.34 -7.39 0.41
N TYR A 125 12.59 -8.02 -0.50
CA TYR A 125 11.77 -9.21 -0.23
C TYR A 125 12.41 -10.45 -0.85
N PRO A 126 12.74 -11.50 -0.06
CA PRO A 126 13.38 -12.72 -0.55
C PRO A 126 12.33 -13.69 -1.13
N LEU A 127 11.97 -13.52 -2.40
CA LEU A 127 11.08 -14.47 -3.08
C LEU A 127 11.87 -15.68 -3.61
N PRO A 128 11.21 -16.82 -3.87
CA PRO A 128 11.88 -18.00 -4.44
C PRO A 128 12.58 -17.73 -5.78
N THR A 129 12.13 -16.71 -6.52
CA THR A 129 12.68 -16.31 -7.82
C THR A 129 13.80 -15.27 -7.73
N GLY A 130 14.16 -14.84 -6.50
CA GLY A 130 15.18 -13.82 -6.23
C GLY A 130 14.65 -12.65 -5.40
N ILE A 131 15.52 -11.70 -5.11
CA ILE A 131 15.15 -10.52 -4.34
C ILE A 131 14.26 -9.60 -5.18
N VAL A 132 13.09 -9.27 -4.65
CA VAL A 132 12.20 -8.23 -5.19
C VAL A 132 12.34 -6.97 -4.36
N ARG A 133 12.58 -5.84 -5.03
CA ARG A 133 12.62 -4.53 -4.38
C ARG A 133 11.26 -3.87 -4.45
N ALA A 134 10.74 -3.49 -3.27
CA ALA A 134 9.49 -2.79 -3.15
C ALA A 134 9.75 -1.34 -2.71
N PHE A 135 9.41 -0.40 -3.57
CA PHE A 135 9.51 1.04 -3.30
C PHE A 135 8.19 1.55 -2.72
N TYR A 136 8.28 2.30 -1.63
CA TYR A 136 7.15 3.03 -1.06
C TYR A 136 7.47 4.52 -0.90
N GLN A 137 6.50 5.36 -1.26
CA GLN A 137 6.59 6.81 -1.09
C GLN A 137 5.39 7.32 -0.30
N VAL A 138 5.64 8.21 0.65
CA VAL A 138 4.61 9.04 1.28
C VAL A 138 4.97 10.52 1.17
N GLN A 139 3.96 11.32 0.79
CA GLN A 139 4.05 12.78 0.73
C GLN A 139 2.79 13.35 1.42
N THR A 140 2.97 14.28 2.35
CA THR A 140 1.84 14.97 3.01
C THR A 140 1.70 16.43 2.57
N THR A 141 2.36 16.79 1.48
CA THR A 141 2.44 18.16 0.96
C THR A 141 1.87 18.30 -0.46
N THR A 142 1.58 17.18 -1.14
CA THR A 142 1.00 17.18 -2.48
C THR A 142 0.08 15.98 -2.68
N SER A 143 -1.04 16.16 -3.37
CA SER A 143 -1.92 15.09 -3.83
C SER A 143 -1.69 14.71 -5.30
N ALA A 144 -0.73 15.34 -5.96
CA ALA A 144 -0.37 15.01 -7.33
C ALA A 144 0.19 13.58 -7.43
N GLY A 145 0.23 13.01 -8.62
CA GLY A 145 0.74 11.68 -8.88
C GLY A 145 -0.20 10.53 -8.53
N GLY A 146 -1.52 10.79 -8.39
CA GLY A 146 -2.55 9.75 -8.36
C GLY A 146 -2.94 9.22 -6.97
N GLY A 147 -2.69 9.99 -5.89
CA GLY A 147 -3.17 9.62 -4.55
C GLY A 147 -2.48 8.39 -3.97
N TYR A 148 -3.21 7.28 -3.76
CA TYR A 148 -2.66 6.06 -3.17
C TYR A 148 -2.95 4.82 -4.02
N PHE A 149 -1.94 3.97 -4.17
CA PHE A 149 -2.01 2.71 -4.91
C PHE A 149 -0.87 1.76 -4.50
N GLU A 150 -1.00 0.50 -4.89
CA GLU A 150 0.06 -0.51 -4.96
C GLU A 150 0.22 -0.98 -6.40
N TYR A 151 1.45 -1.28 -6.83
CA TYR A 151 1.77 -1.70 -8.17
C TYR A 151 2.79 -2.83 -8.12
N PHE A 152 2.43 -4.00 -8.61
CA PHE A 152 3.26 -5.19 -8.69
C PHE A 152 3.65 -5.41 -10.14
N MET A 153 4.94 -5.56 -10.40
CA MET A 153 5.51 -5.64 -11.74
C MET A 153 6.27 -6.96 -11.91
N GLY A 154 6.06 -7.61 -13.03
CA GLY A 154 6.74 -8.83 -13.40
C GLY A 154 6.97 -8.94 -14.89
N ASP A 155 7.60 -10.03 -15.34
CA ASP A 155 8.05 -10.23 -16.71
C ASP A 155 6.94 -10.59 -17.70
N GLN A 156 5.72 -10.91 -17.22
CA GLN A 156 4.56 -11.21 -18.09
C GLN A 156 3.45 -10.16 -17.97
N GLY A 157 3.44 -9.41 -16.91
CA GLY A 157 2.43 -8.38 -16.70
C GLY A 157 2.61 -7.66 -15.38
N SER A 158 1.74 -6.69 -15.18
CA SER A 158 1.77 -5.84 -13.99
C SER A 158 0.36 -5.57 -13.49
N LEU A 159 0.21 -5.41 -12.19
CA LEU A 159 -1.07 -5.19 -11.54
C LEU A 159 -1.00 -3.96 -10.65
N LYS A 160 -1.72 -2.91 -11.03
CA LYS A 160 -1.92 -1.72 -10.20
C LYS A 160 -3.24 -1.83 -9.46
N MET A 161 -3.20 -1.62 -8.15
CA MET A 161 -4.33 -1.72 -7.23
C MET A 161 -4.54 -0.44 -6.45
N SER A 162 -5.79 -0.17 -6.14
CA SER A 162 -6.21 0.88 -5.21
C SER A 162 -7.60 0.56 -4.67
N GLU A 163 -7.95 1.13 -3.52
CA GLU A 163 -9.35 1.16 -3.07
C GLU A 163 -10.23 2.04 -3.98
N GLN A 164 -9.61 2.92 -4.78
CA GLN A 164 -10.27 3.68 -5.83
C GLN A 164 -10.31 2.85 -7.13
N PRO A 165 -11.51 2.40 -7.59
CA PRO A 165 -11.61 1.49 -8.76
C PRO A 165 -10.92 2.01 -10.02
N ARG A 166 -11.01 3.31 -10.27
CA ARG A 166 -10.41 3.98 -11.45
C ARG A 166 -8.89 3.90 -11.53
N LEU A 167 -8.22 3.56 -10.40
CA LEU A 167 -6.77 3.40 -10.34
C LEU A 167 -6.33 1.94 -10.45
N CYS A 168 -7.29 1.00 -10.51
CA CYS A 168 -7.00 -0.42 -10.70
C CYS A 168 -6.85 -0.71 -12.19
N VAL A 169 -5.72 -1.27 -12.59
CA VAL A 169 -5.46 -1.65 -13.97
C VAL A 169 -4.48 -2.82 -14.01
N ILE A 170 -4.71 -3.72 -14.95
CA ILE A 170 -3.82 -4.84 -15.26
C ILE A 170 -3.16 -4.54 -16.61
N TYR A 171 -1.86 -4.76 -16.68
CA TYR A 171 -1.07 -4.61 -17.91
C TYR A 171 -0.52 -5.98 -18.30
N ARG A 172 -0.63 -6.33 -19.57
CA ARG A 172 0.02 -7.52 -20.16
C ARG A 172 1.23 -7.08 -20.97
N GLU A 173 2.39 -7.64 -20.67
CA GLU A 173 3.58 -7.39 -21.46
C GLU A 173 3.40 -7.91 -22.90
N ALA A 174 4.03 -7.26 -23.87
CA ALA A 174 3.93 -7.63 -25.28
C ALA A 174 4.44 -9.06 -25.54
N SER A 175 5.46 -9.49 -24.81
CA SER A 175 6.06 -10.83 -24.90
C SER A 175 5.31 -11.92 -24.13
N ALA A 176 4.32 -11.56 -23.31
CA ALA A 176 3.55 -12.52 -22.52
C ALA A 176 2.61 -13.35 -23.41
N PRO A 177 2.29 -14.60 -23.02
CA PRO A 177 1.26 -15.40 -23.68
C PRO A 177 -0.08 -14.68 -23.78
N SER A 178 -0.96 -15.13 -24.72
CA SER A 178 -2.34 -14.64 -24.76
C SER A 178 -3.06 -14.90 -23.44
N TRP A 179 -3.94 -13.96 -23.06
CA TRP A 179 -4.78 -14.05 -21.87
C TRP A 179 -6.26 -14.32 -22.21
N ASP A 180 -6.57 -14.84 -23.39
CA ASP A 180 -7.94 -15.17 -23.82
C ASP A 180 -8.64 -16.14 -22.87
N ASP A 181 -7.87 -17.10 -22.32
CA ASP A 181 -8.38 -18.02 -21.27
C ASP A 181 -8.77 -17.26 -19.98
N LEU A 182 -8.03 -16.25 -19.58
CA LEU A 182 -8.35 -15.43 -18.42
C LEU A 182 -9.58 -14.56 -18.66
N ILE A 183 -9.77 -14.09 -19.88
CA ILE A 183 -10.97 -13.35 -20.30
C ILE A 183 -12.18 -14.28 -20.26
N SER A 184 -12.07 -15.48 -20.86
CA SER A 184 -13.14 -16.47 -20.90
C SER A 184 -13.61 -16.93 -19.51
N LYS A 185 -12.67 -17.01 -18.55
CA LYS A 185 -12.93 -17.31 -17.13
C LYS A 185 -13.43 -16.11 -16.33
N ASN A 186 -13.59 -14.93 -16.95
CA ASN A 186 -13.94 -13.68 -16.31
C ASN A 186 -12.98 -13.30 -15.15
N TYR A 187 -11.69 -13.63 -15.29
CA TYR A 187 -10.65 -13.17 -14.35
C TYR A 187 -10.23 -11.74 -14.65
N ILE A 188 -10.27 -11.36 -15.92
CA ILE A 188 -9.99 -10.03 -16.42
C ILE A 188 -11.01 -9.65 -17.49
N ARG A 189 -11.19 -8.35 -17.72
CA ARG A 189 -11.97 -7.82 -18.85
C ARG A 189 -11.08 -6.96 -19.71
N ALA A 190 -11.14 -7.14 -21.03
CA ALA A 190 -10.42 -6.25 -21.93
C ALA A 190 -10.91 -4.81 -21.75
N GLN A 191 -9.97 -3.90 -21.55
CA GLN A 191 -10.27 -2.47 -21.56
C GLN A 191 -10.23 -2.00 -23.01
N GLN A 192 -11.25 -1.27 -23.46
CA GLN A 192 -11.20 -0.68 -24.78
C GLN A 192 -10.04 0.32 -24.85
N PRO A 193 -9.21 0.27 -25.93
CA PRO A 193 -8.16 1.25 -26.12
C PRO A 193 -8.73 2.67 -26.06
N ALA A 194 -8.03 3.59 -25.43
CA ALA A 194 -8.39 4.99 -25.51
C ALA A 194 -8.46 5.41 -26.99
N TYR A 195 -9.48 6.16 -27.38
CA TYR A 195 -9.67 6.62 -28.76
C TYR A 195 -8.37 7.26 -29.28
N GLY A 196 -7.84 6.73 -30.39
CA GLY A 196 -6.58 7.21 -30.98
C GLY A 196 -5.28 6.58 -30.43
N ALA A 197 -5.36 5.56 -29.57
CA ALA A 197 -4.16 4.80 -29.22
C ALA A 197 -3.66 4.01 -30.46
N PRO A 198 -2.36 4.07 -30.80
CA PRO A 198 -1.82 3.29 -31.90
C PRO A 198 -1.99 1.78 -31.63
N GLU A 199 -2.34 1.02 -32.66
CA GLU A 199 -2.30 -0.45 -32.57
C GLU A 199 -0.86 -0.87 -32.27
N ALA A 200 -0.69 -1.56 -31.16
CA ALA A 200 0.59 -2.09 -30.76
C ALA A 200 0.97 -3.27 -31.65
N ASP A 201 1.98 -3.12 -32.48
CA ASP A 201 2.61 -4.25 -33.15
C ASP A 201 3.47 -5.02 -32.12
N ALA A 202 2.83 -5.99 -31.45
CA ALA A 202 3.46 -6.81 -30.44
C ALA A 202 4.64 -7.67 -30.96
N THR A 203 4.88 -7.68 -32.28
CA THR A 203 5.93 -8.49 -32.92
C THR A 203 7.27 -7.76 -32.99
N LYS A 204 7.31 -6.46 -32.72
CA LYS A 204 8.52 -5.63 -32.79
C LYS A 204 8.89 -5.11 -31.41
N VAL A 205 9.63 -5.91 -30.64
CA VAL A 205 10.28 -5.44 -29.42
C VAL A 205 11.60 -4.77 -29.80
N ASP A 206 11.64 -3.45 -29.85
CA ASP A 206 12.89 -2.69 -29.93
C ASP A 206 13.37 -2.44 -28.49
N ALA A 207 14.57 -2.91 -28.15
CA ALA A 207 15.17 -2.72 -26.82
C ALA A 207 15.38 -1.24 -26.44
N ARG A 208 15.25 -0.33 -27.41
CA ARG A 208 15.38 1.13 -27.22
C ARG A 208 14.04 1.82 -26.94
N GLU A 209 12.93 1.11 -27.11
CA GLU A 209 11.59 1.66 -26.94
C GLU A 209 10.79 0.83 -25.91
N THR A 210 9.90 1.48 -25.17
CA THR A 210 8.93 0.80 -24.32
C THR A 210 7.75 0.40 -25.20
N PRO A 211 7.52 -0.90 -25.48
CA PRO A 211 6.38 -1.31 -26.27
C PRO A 211 5.07 -0.97 -25.54
N PRO A 212 4.01 -0.63 -26.27
CA PRO A 212 2.70 -0.44 -25.68
C PRO A 212 2.19 -1.76 -25.09
N VAL A 213 1.61 -1.67 -23.88
CA VAL A 213 1.06 -2.82 -23.17
C VAL A 213 -0.45 -2.86 -23.28
N ALA A 214 -1.03 -4.06 -23.44
CA ALA A 214 -2.47 -4.23 -23.40
C ALA A 214 -2.98 -4.03 -21.95
N THR A 215 -4.13 -3.36 -21.81
CA THR A 215 -4.73 -3.05 -20.51
C THR A 215 -6.03 -3.81 -20.29
N PHE A 216 -6.27 -4.21 -19.02
CA PHE A 216 -7.44 -4.96 -18.61
C PHE A 216 -7.97 -4.43 -17.27
N GLU A 217 -9.25 -4.71 -17.04
CA GLU A 217 -9.94 -4.36 -15.80
C GLU A 217 -10.15 -5.58 -14.90
N ILE A 218 -10.22 -5.33 -13.60
CA ILE A 218 -10.60 -6.33 -12.61
C ILE A 218 -12.13 -6.43 -12.57
N PRO A 219 -12.74 -7.60 -12.83
CA PRO A 219 -14.20 -7.75 -12.97
C PRO A 219 -14.93 -7.84 -11.62
N VAL A 220 -14.49 -7.05 -10.62
CA VAL A 220 -15.09 -7.05 -9.29
C VAL A 220 -15.75 -5.72 -9.01
N SER A 221 -17.09 -5.72 -8.97
CA SER A 221 -17.87 -4.59 -8.49
C SER A 221 -17.89 -4.58 -6.96
N PHE A 222 -17.72 -3.40 -6.39
CA PHE A 222 -17.73 -3.21 -4.95
C PHE A 222 -18.46 -1.90 -4.61
N ASN A 223 -19.66 -2.02 -4.05
CA ASN A 223 -20.58 -0.91 -3.84
C ASN A 223 -20.72 -0.47 -2.37
N LYS A 224 -19.96 -1.12 -1.46
CA LYS A 224 -19.92 -0.72 -0.05
C LYS A 224 -18.84 0.36 0.17
N LYS A 225 -18.93 1.08 1.29
CA LYS A 225 -17.82 1.96 1.73
C LYS A 225 -16.58 1.13 2.00
N ILE A 226 -15.40 1.66 1.66
CA ILE A 226 -14.13 0.93 1.67
C ILE A 226 -13.78 0.25 3.00
N HIS A 227 -14.19 0.83 4.12
CA HIS A 227 -13.95 0.29 5.47
C HIS A 227 -15.02 -0.70 5.94
N GLN A 228 -16.18 -0.78 5.28
CA GLN A 228 -17.32 -1.59 5.75
C GLN A 228 -17.00 -3.08 5.80
N PRO A 229 -16.38 -3.74 4.81
CA PRO A 229 -16.05 -5.16 4.90
C PRO A 229 -15.13 -5.50 6.07
N HIS A 230 -14.24 -4.58 6.42
CA HIS A 230 -13.36 -4.75 7.58
C HIS A 230 -14.14 -4.75 8.90
N LEU A 231 -15.07 -3.82 9.07
CA LEU A 231 -15.94 -3.78 10.24
C LEU A 231 -16.87 -5.00 10.30
N GLU A 232 -17.44 -5.42 9.17
CA GLU A 232 -18.25 -6.64 9.07
C GLU A 232 -17.43 -7.86 9.52
N ASN A 233 -16.23 -8.04 8.97
CA ASN A 233 -15.34 -9.15 9.36
C ASN A 233 -14.99 -9.11 10.85
N PHE A 234 -14.69 -7.94 11.41
CA PHE A 234 -14.37 -7.78 12.83
C PHE A 234 -15.54 -8.18 13.71
N PHE A 235 -16.74 -7.66 13.46
CA PHE A 235 -17.91 -7.99 14.27
C PHE A 235 -18.38 -9.43 14.08
N ASP A 236 -18.25 -9.98 12.88
CA ASP A 236 -18.59 -11.39 12.64
C ASP A 236 -17.58 -12.35 13.28
N SER A 237 -16.32 -11.94 13.40
CA SER A 237 -15.34 -12.69 14.19
C SER A 237 -15.67 -12.71 15.67
N ILE A 238 -16.08 -11.57 16.25
CA ILE A 238 -16.54 -11.52 17.65
C ILE A 238 -17.76 -12.43 17.87
N ARG A 239 -18.65 -12.53 16.87
CA ARG A 239 -19.84 -13.41 16.93
C ARG A 239 -19.54 -14.87 16.62
N GLY A 240 -18.29 -15.23 16.36
CA GLY A 240 -17.89 -16.58 15.97
C GLY A 240 -18.32 -17.01 14.56
N LYS A 241 -18.74 -16.06 13.70
CA LYS A 241 -19.21 -16.34 12.32
C LYS A 241 -18.11 -16.28 11.27
N ALA A 242 -16.98 -15.67 11.56
CA ALA A 242 -15.85 -15.54 10.66
C ALA A 242 -14.52 -15.59 11.41
N LYS A 243 -13.44 -15.86 10.68
CA LYS A 243 -12.07 -15.59 11.15
C LYS A 243 -11.66 -14.18 10.78
N LEU A 244 -10.80 -13.56 11.59
CA LEU A 244 -10.21 -12.27 11.24
C LEU A 244 -9.37 -12.40 9.97
N ASN A 245 -9.57 -11.48 9.02
CA ASN A 245 -8.75 -11.39 7.81
C ASN A 245 -7.34 -10.83 8.07
N CYS A 246 -7.16 -10.15 9.20
CA CYS A 246 -5.89 -9.67 9.68
C CYS A 246 -5.88 -9.76 11.21
N PRO A 247 -5.54 -10.91 11.79
CA PRO A 247 -5.33 -11.04 13.24
C PRO A 247 -4.10 -10.25 13.67
N ALA A 248 -3.89 -10.13 14.99
CA ALA A 248 -2.82 -9.31 15.56
C ALA A 248 -1.42 -9.78 15.10
N ASP A 249 -1.21 -11.08 15.05
CA ASP A 249 0.07 -11.67 14.64
C ASP A 249 0.43 -11.27 13.19
N GLU A 250 -0.53 -11.30 12.29
CA GLU A 250 -0.35 -10.85 10.91
C GLU A 250 -0.11 -9.34 10.81
N ALA A 251 -0.82 -8.54 11.63
CA ALA A 251 -0.64 -7.10 11.67
C ALA A 251 0.73 -6.71 12.24
N PHE A 252 1.22 -7.45 13.23
CA PHE A 252 2.50 -7.21 13.88
C PHE A 252 3.66 -7.22 12.89
N GLY A 253 3.73 -8.22 12.01
CA GLY A 253 4.79 -8.30 11.00
C GLY A 253 4.80 -7.10 10.05
N SER A 254 3.62 -6.56 9.70
CA SER A 254 3.53 -5.35 8.87
C SER A 254 3.97 -4.10 9.65
N GLU A 255 3.53 -3.95 10.89
CA GLU A 255 3.90 -2.80 11.73
C GLU A 255 5.40 -2.80 12.06
N TYR A 256 5.99 -3.97 12.31
CA TYR A 256 7.44 -4.08 12.50
C TYR A 256 8.22 -3.56 11.30
N ALA A 257 7.85 -3.95 10.07
CA ALA A 257 8.48 -3.44 8.85
C ALA A 257 8.38 -1.91 8.73
N ILE A 258 7.23 -1.34 9.13
CA ILE A 258 6.97 0.11 9.10
C ILE A 258 7.85 0.84 10.13
N LEU A 259 7.93 0.34 11.35
CA LEU A 259 8.74 0.93 12.40
C LEU A 259 10.23 0.88 12.04
N LYS A 260 10.69 -0.20 11.39
CA LYS A 260 12.06 -0.29 10.87
C LYS A 260 12.33 0.70 9.71
N ALA A 261 11.33 1.04 8.91
CA ALA A 261 11.48 2.12 7.93
C ALA A 261 11.61 3.49 8.59
N ASN A 262 10.86 3.76 9.67
CA ASN A 262 11.05 4.98 10.48
C ASN A 262 12.48 5.05 11.04
N GLU A 263 12.99 3.93 11.55
CA GLU A 263 14.37 3.82 12.04
C GLU A 263 15.40 4.08 10.92
N ALA A 264 15.18 3.52 9.73
CA ALA A 264 16.05 3.67 8.56
C ALA A 264 16.15 5.13 8.09
N VAL A 265 15.05 5.92 8.15
CA VAL A 265 15.06 7.35 7.86
C VAL A 265 16.07 8.08 8.78
N GLY A 266 16.05 7.78 10.08
CA GLY A 266 16.97 8.35 11.05
C GLY A 266 18.42 7.86 10.90
N ALA A 267 18.57 6.57 10.61
CA ALA A 267 19.87 5.92 10.49
C ALA A 267 20.63 6.29 9.21
N ARG A 268 19.95 6.74 8.15
CA ARG A 268 20.49 7.10 6.83
C ARG A 268 21.36 6.00 6.21
N ARG A 269 21.01 4.75 6.43
CA ARG A 269 21.67 3.55 5.91
C ARG A 269 20.67 2.42 5.74
N MET A 270 21.06 1.39 4.99
CA MET A 270 20.31 0.14 4.94
C MET A 270 20.36 -0.55 6.30
N LEU A 271 19.21 -1.05 6.75
CA LEU A 271 19.08 -1.87 7.93
C LEU A 271 18.75 -3.31 7.48
N GLU A 272 19.53 -4.25 7.96
CA GLU A 272 19.19 -5.69 7.86
C GLU A 272 18.07 -5.99 8.85
N LEU A 273 17.09 -6.81 8.43
CA LEU A 273 15.95 -7.20 9.23
C LEU A 273 16.00 -8.68 9.55
N ASN A 274 15.94 -9.01 10.84
CA ASN A 274 15.93 -10.39 11.27
C ASN A 274 14.53 -10.98 11.14
N PRO A 275 14.32 -12.06 10.36
CA PRO A 275 13.01 -12.71 10.21
C PRO A 275 12.34 -13.12 11.53
N GLN A 276 13.10 -13.42 12.57
CA GLN A 276 12.57 -13.81 13.89
C GLN A 276 11.87 -12.64 14.62
N GLU A 277 12.22 -11.40 14.30
CA GLU A 277 11.61 -10.22 14.92
C GLU A 277 10.25 -9.86 14.32
N PHE A 278 9.81 -10.57 13.27
CA PHE A 278 8.46 -10.43 12.66
C PHE A 278 7.40 -11.34 13.31
N ILE A 279 7.78 -12.10 14.31
CA ILE A 279 6.89 -13.02 15.01
C ILE A 279 6.52 -12.39 16.35
N ALA A 280 5.18 -12.29 16.62
CA ALA A 280 4.64 -11.76 17.86
C ALA A 280 4.74 -12.76 19.02
#